data_15e9525f19bf2a8d9a43f798cc061021
#
_entry.id   15e9525f19bf2a8d9a43f798cc061021
#
_cell.length_a   1.000
_cell.length_b   1.000
_cell.length_c   1.000
_cell.angle_alpha   90.00
_cell.angle_beta   90.00
_cell.angle_gamma   90.00
#
_symmetry.space_group_name_H-M   'P 1'
#
loop_
_entity.id
_entity.type
_entity.pdbx_description
1 polymer ?
#
loop_
_entity_poly.entity_id
_entity_poly.type
_entity_poly.pdbx_seq_one_letter_code
_entity_poly.pdbx_strand_id
1 'polypeptide(L)'
;MLPDLIRDIEQKKAKLDRLRPLSPGALAQLQKYYDIELTYTSNAIEGNTLTHRETAEVIEHGVTVGGKSLRDHLEAVDHYEAVQWMRGLAAQTTPLGEDTVCELHRRIVARSQPAIAGIYSPHPRRIAGSPVIFPNPLKIPQLMEEFGAWLSSASSTPEGAFEGHLRLTAIHPFTDGNGRTVRLLMNLMLIRGGYPPIAVRPEDRKTYLDALERGSLTDDLRPFRSFMHERLGATLTEYLSALQEALPQPDSNRRPNPKEPTPRG
;
A
#
# COMPACT_ATOMS: atom_id res chain seq x y z
N MET A 1 9.77 -21.00 9.16
CA MET A 1 9.11 -20.34 7.98
C MET A 1 8.33 -19.11 8.39
N LEU A 2 7.00 -19.12 8.61
CA LEU A 2 6.27 -17.87 8.95
C LEU A 2 6.72 -17.21 10.26
N PRO A 3 6.95 -17.95 11.38
CA PRO A 3 7.45 -17.35 12.61
C PRO A 3 8.82 -16.67 12.48
N ASP A 4 9.72 -17.23 11.68
CA ASP A 4 11.04 -16.63 11.46
C ASP A 4 10.95 -15.35 10.63
N LEU A 5 10.03 -15.34 9.66
CA LEU A 5 9.73 -14.16 8.84
C LEU A 5 9.13 -13.02 9.67
N ILE A 6 8.20 -13.34 10.56
CA ILE A 6 7.62 -12.36 11.50
C ILE A 6 8.72 -11.78 12.39
N ARG A 7 9.60 -12.61 12.94
CA ARG A 7 10.73 -12.17 13.78
C ARG A 7 11.71 -11.26 13.00
N ASP A 8 12.00 -11.58 11.75
CA ASP A 8 12.84 -10.74 10.87
C ASP A 8 12.18 -9.36 10.63
N ILE A 9 10.86 -9.35 10.36
CA ILE A 9 10.08 -8.12 10.21
C ILE A 9 10.13 -7.26 11.48
N GLU A 10 9.94 -7.85 12.65
CA GLU A 10 10.02 -7.16 13.95
C GLU A 10 11.40 -6.54 14.18
N GLN A 11 12.48 -7.27 13.87
CA GLN A 11 13.84 -6.78 13.97
C GLN A 11 14.11 -5.60 13.01
N LYS A 12 13.65 -5.70 11.77
CA LYS A 12 13.77 -4.63 10.77
C LYS A 12 12.95 -3.40 11.17
N LYS A 13 11.72 -3.62 11.68
CA LYS A 13 10.87 -2.54 12.22
C LYS A 13 11.54 -1.83 13.38
N ALA A 14 12.13 -2.56 14.33
CA ALA A 14 12.86 -1.98 15.44
C ALA A 14 14.10 -1.17 14.98
N LYS A 15 14.78 -1.61 13.90
CA LYS A 15 15.87 -0.82 13.28
C LYS A 15 15.33 0.47 12.66
N LEU A 16 14.22 0.40 11.93
CA LEU A 16 13.58 1.57 11.33
C LEU A 16 13.15 2.58 12.40
N ASP A 17 12.59 2.12 13.51
CA ASP A 17 12.14 2.99 14.60
C ASP A 17 13.30 3.73 15.29
N ARG A 18 14.47 3.12 15.37
CA ARG A 18 15.69 3.79 15.91
C ARG A 18 16.20 4.91 15.00
N LEU A 19 15.88 4.87 13.70
CA LEU A 19 16.28 5.92 12.75
C LEU A 19 15.30 7.10 12.76
N ARG A 20 14.19 7.01 13.47
CA ARG A 20 13.17 8.07 13.56
C ARG A 20 13.52 9.09 14.65
N PRO A 21 13.18 10.40 14.46
CA PRO A 21 12.54 10.96 13.27
C PRO A 21 13.48 11.01 12.06
N LEU A 22 12.96 10.63 10.88
CA LEU A 22 13.71 10.73 9.63
C LEU A 22 13.89 12.21 9.22
N SER A 23 14.99 12.54 8.55
CA SER A 23 15.15 13.88 8.00
C SER A 23 14.04 14.19 6.99
N PRO A 24 13.48 15.42 6.98
CA PRO A 24 12.38 15.78 6.07
C PRO A 24 12.70 15.49 4.60
N GLY A 25 13.93 15.72 4.15
CA GLY A 25 14.35 15.46 2.78
C GLY A 25 14.37 13.97 2.42
N ALA A 26 14.96 13.13 3.28
CA ALA A 26 14.97 11.67 3.07
C ALA A 26 13.56 11.09 3.08
N LEU A 27 12.71 11.56 4.01
CA LEU A 27 11.32 11.12 4.08
C LEU A 27 10.55 11.49 2.81
N ALA A 28 10.68 12.74 2.32
CA ALA A 28 9.97 13.20 1.12
C ALA A 28 10.39 12.40 -0.13
N GLN A 29 11.67 12.11 -0.31
CA GLN A 29 12.16 11.31 -1.43
C GLN A 29 11.61 9.88 -1.39
N LEU A 30 11.66 9.23 -0.23
CA LEU A 30 11.11 7.89 -0.06
C LEU A 30 9.59 7.86 -0.29
N GLN A 31 8.85 8.83 0.25
CA GLN A 31 7.41 8.93 0.03
C GLN A 31 7.10 9.08 -1.45
N LYS A 32 7.77 9.99 -2.15
CA LYS A 32 7.57 10.21 -3.59
C LYS A 32 7.81 8.94 -4.40
N TYR A 33 8.91 8.23 -4.12
CA TYR A 33 9.22 6.97 -4.78
C TYR A 33 8.11 5.93 -4.57
N TYR A 34 7.73 5.68 -3.32
CA TYR A 34 6.72 4.68 -3.00
C TYR A 34 5.32 5.07 -3.47
N ASP A 35 4.98 6.35 -3.56
CA ASP A 35 3.69 6.80 -4.07
C ASP A 35 3.52 6.49 -5.56
N ILE A 36 4.60 6.64 -6.34
CA ILE A 36 4.63 6.25 -7.75
C ILE A 36 4.62 4.72 -7.88
N GLU A 37 5.43 4.00 -7.07
CA GLU A 37 5.48 2.54 -7.07
C GLU A 37 4.12 1.92 -6.74
N LEU A 38 3.42 2.41 -5.70
CA LEU A 38 2.07 1.96 -5.35
C LEU A 38 1.07 2.26 -6.47
N THR A 39 1.17 3.43 -7.07
CA THR A 39 0.28 3.83 -8.18
C THR A 39 0.47 2.93 -9.39
N TYR A 40 1.71 2.73 -9.81
CA TYR A 40 2.04 1.87 -10.93
C TYR A 40 1.61 0.42 -10.69
N THR A 41 2.12 -0.19 -9.62
CA THR A 41 1.94 -1.62 -9.36
C THR A 41 0.46 -1.97 -9.15
N SER A 42 -0.27 -1.14 -8.40
CA SER A 42 -1.68 -1.39 -8.11
C SER A 42 -2.55 -1.30 -9.35
N ASN A 43 -2.28 -0.37 -10.27
CA ASN A 43 -3.00 -0.25 -11.52
C ASN A 43 -2.58 -1.33 -12.55
N ALA A 44 -1.30 -1.69 -12.59
CA ALA A 44 -0.81 -2.75 -13.49
C ALA A 44 -1.42 -4.12 -13.18
N ILE A 45 -1.65 -4.45 -11.89
CA ILE A 45 -2.38 -5.67 -11.48
C ILE A 45 -3.79 -5.70 -12.08
N GLU A 46 -4.46 -4.56 -12.19
CA GLU A 46 -5.81 -4.43 -12.74
C GLU A 46 -5.83 -4.29 -14.27
N GLY A 47 -4.66 -4.35 -14.92
CA GLY A 47 -4.55 -4.34 -16.37
C GLY A 47 -4.28 -2.98 -17.01
N ASN A 48 -3.97 -1.96 -16.22
CA ASN A 48 -3.49 -0.68 -16.74
C ASN A 48 -2.18 -0.88 -17.52
N THR A 49 -2.04 -0.23 -18.65
CA THR A 49 -0.95 -0.49 -19.59
C THR A 49 0.23 0.48 -19.50
N LEU A 50 0.15 1.50 -18.63
CA LEU A 50 1.28 2.38 -18.36
C LEU A 50 2.44 1.58 -17.73
N THR A 51 3.65 1.82 -18.18
CA THR A 51 4.86 1.33 -17.50
C THR A 51 5.15 2.17 -16.26
N HIS A 52 6.05 1.71 -15.40
CA HIS A 52 6.47 2.46 -14.21
C HIS A 52 6.97 3.87 -14.56
N ARG A 53 7.82 3.98 -15.61
CA ARG A 53 8.34 5.26 -16.08
C ARG A 53 7.23 6.16 -16.63
N GLU A 54 6.33 5.62 -17.45
CA GLU A 54 5.20 6.37 -17.99
C GLU A 54 4.25 6.84 -16.87
N THR A 55 4.03 6.02 -15.85
CA THR A 55 3.26 6.43 -14.66
C THR A 55 3.92 7.62 -13.96
N ALA A 56 5.24 7.58 -13.77
CA ALA A 56 5.97 8.70 -13.20
C ALA A 56 5.83 9.98 -14.05
N GLU A 57 6.00 9.88 -15.38
CA GLU A 57 5.85 11.02 -16.29
C GLU A 57 4.42 11.63 -16.24
N VAL A 58 3.40 10.78 -16.19
CA VAL A 58 2.00 11.25 -16.05
C VAL A 58 1.80 12.00 -14.74
N ILE A 59 2.31 11.45 -13.63
CA ILE A 59 2.11 12.02 -12.29
C ILE A 59 2.96 13.28 -12.06
N GLU A 60 4.23 13.26 -12.44
CA GLU A 60 5.16 14.34 -12.15
C GLU A 60 5.02 15.52 -13.10
N HIS A 61 4.70 15.26 -14.36
CA HIS A 61 4.70 16.27 -15.42
C HIS A 61 3.34 16.53 -16.06
N GLY A 62 2.31 15.73 -15.70
CA GLY A 62 0.96 15.88 -16.24
C GLY A 62 0.87 15.64 -17.75
N VAL A 63 1.81 14.88 -18.32
CA VAL A 63 1.87 14.60 -19.75
C VAL A 63 1.02 13.40 -20.13
N THR A 64 0.59 13.34 -21.40
CA THR A 64 -0.05 12.16 -21.95
C THR A 64 0.94 11.32 -22.73
N VAL A 65 0.82 9.99 -22.62
CA VAL A 65 1.69 9.01 -23.29
C VAL A 65 1.00 8.50 -24.56
N GLY A 66 1.66 8.62 -25.68
CA GLY A 66 1.14 8.15 -26.98
C GLY A 66 0.90 6.63 -26.97
N GLY A 67 -0.22 6.20 -27.57
CA GLY A 67 -0.60 4.78 -27.63
C GLY A 67 -1.22 4.20 -26.38
N LYS A 68 -1.43 5.01 -25.33
CA LYS A 68 -2.12 4.61 -24.09
C LYS A 68 -3.52 5.21 -24.04
N SER A 69 -4.46 4.51 -23.39
CA SER A 69 -5.84 5.00 -23.30
C SER A 69 -5.94 6.19 -22.33
N LEU A 70 -6.91 7.07 -22.54
CA LEU A 70 -7.24 8.12 -21.58
C LEU A 70 -7.60 7.52 -20.21
N ARG A 71 -8.27 6.37 -20.21
CA ARG A 71 -8.63 5.66 -18.98
C ARG A 71 -7.39 5.30 -18.17
N ASP A 72 -6.32 4.77 -18.80
CA ASP A 72 -5.08 4.42 -18.10
C ASP A 72 -4.46 5.64 -17.39
N HIS A 73 -4.47 6.81 -18.05
CA HIS A 73 -3.98 8.05 -17.44
C HIS A 73 -4.84 8.50 -16.26
N LEU A 74 -6.17 8.47 -16.43
CA LEU A 74 -7.09 8.88 -15.37
C LEU A 74 -7.00 7.94 -14.15
N GLU A 75 -6.86 6.63 -14.36
CA GLU A 75 -6.67 5.65 -13.28
C GLU A 75 -5.35 5.90 -12.52
N ALA A 76 -4.27 6.27 -13.22
CA ALA A 76 -3.00 6.61 -12.55
C ALA A 76 -3.14 7.87 -11.70
N VAL A 77 -3.76 8.93 -12.23
CA VAL A 77 -4.00 10.19 -11.49
C VAL A 77 -4.91 9.97 -10.29
N ASP A 78 -6.04 9.27 -10.48
CA ASP A 78 -6.99 8.95 -9.42
C ASP A 78 -6.31 8.16 -8.30
N HIS A 79 -5.53 7.13 -8.63
CA HIS A 79 -4.85 6.30 -7.65
C HIS A 79 -3.76 7.09 -6.90
N TYR A 80 -2.98 7.91 -7.58
CA TYR A 80 -1.96 8.74 -6.95
C TYR A 80 -2.58 9.73 -5.94
N GLU A 81 -3.67 10.41 -6.30
CA GLU A 81 -4.37 11.29 -5.37
C GLU A 81 -4.99 10.53 -4.18
N ALA A 82 -5.47 9.31 -4.42
CA ALA A 82 -5.92 8.44 -3.34
C ALA A 82 -4.78 8.05 -2.39
N VAL A 83 -3.56 7.80 -2.90
CA VAL A 83 -2.35 7.56 -2.09
C VAL A 83 -2.01 8.79 -1.24
N GLN A 84 -2.03 10.00 -1.83
CA GLN A 84 -1.76 11.24 -1.08
C GLN A 84 -2.78 11.44 0.06
N TRP A 85 -4.05 11.26 -0.23
CA TRP A 85 -5.10 11.36 0.78
C TRP A 85 -4.93 10.29 1.88
N MET A 86 -4.65 9.05 1.50
CA MET A 86 -4.37 7.95 2.43
C MET A 86 -3.23 8.30 3.39
N ARG A 87 -2.13 8.89 2.90
CA ARG A 87 -1.02 9.34 3.75
C ARG A 87 -1.44 10.41 4.73
N GLY A 88 -2.22 11.40 4.28
CA GLY A 88 -2.78 12.43 5.15
C GLY A 88 -3.66 11.85 6.25
N LEU A 89 -4.48 10.85 5.92
CA LEU A 89 -5.31 10.14 6.89
C LEU A 89 -4.48 9.23 7.83
N ALA A 90 -3.40 8.63 7.34
CA ALA A 90 -2.52 7.81 8.17
C ALA A 90 -1.86 8.61 9.30
N ALA A 91 -1.62 9.90 9.11
CA ALA A 91 -1.08 10.78 10.14
C ALA A 91 -2.11 11.20 11.22
N GLN A 92 -3.39 10.87 11.03
CA GLN A 92 -4.46 11.20 11.95
C GLN A 92 -4.80 10.01 12.86
N THR A 93 -5.37 10.30 14.03
CA THR A 93 -5.82 9.27 14.98
C THR A 93 -7.30 8.92 14.84
N THR A 94 -8.00 9.53 13.87
CA THR A 94 -9.42 9.25 13.59
C THR A 94 -9.65 7.77 13.36
N PRO A 95 -10.62 7.12 14.01
CA PRO A 95 -10.94 5.72 13.75
C PRO A 95 -11.24 5.48 12.26
N LEU A 96 -10.79 4.34 11.74
CA LEU A 96 -11.14 3.90 10.39
C LEU A 96 -12.51 3.22 10.43
N GLY A 97 -13.27 3.34 9.36
CA GLY A 97 -14.60 2.74 9.27
C GLY A 97 -15.05 2.55 7.84
N GLU A 98 -16.33 2.25 7.66
CA GLU A 98 -16.98 2.09 6.36
C GLU A 98 -16.77 3.33 5.47
N ASP A 99 -16.97 4.54 6.03
CA ASP A 99 -16.77 5.80 5.31
C ASP A 99 -15.35 5.94 4.75
N THR A 100 -14.34 5.44 5.48
CA THR A 100 -12.95 5.41 5.02
C THR A 100 -12.80 4.58 3.76
N VAL A 101 -13.45 3.43 3.72
CA VAL A 101 -13.40 2.52 2.55
C VAL A 101 -14.12 3.14 1.36
N CYS A 102 -15.31 3.70 1.58
CA CYS A 102 -16.07 4.38 0.53
C CYS A 102 -15.31 5.60 -0.03
N GLU A 103 -14.62 6.36 0.82
CA GLU A 103 -13.85 7.52 0.38
C GLU A 103 -12.57 7.10 -0.37
N LEU A 104 -11.86 6.05 0.06
CA LEU A 104 -10.77 5.46 -0.71
C LEU A 104 -11.25 5.06 -2.11
N HIS A 105 -12.34 4.31 -2.18
CA HIS A 105 -12.89 3.89 -3.46
C HIS A 105 -13.32 5.08 -4.33
N ARG A 106 -14.01 6.08 -3.74
CA ARG A 106 -14.41 7.29 -4.48
C ARG A 106 -13.22 7.94 -5.17
N ARG A 107 -12.07 8.06 -4.49
CA ARG A 107 -10.86 8.67 -5.03
C ARG A 107 -10.21 7.84 -6.12
N ILE A 108 -10.17 6.52 -5.94
CA ILE A 108 -9.55 5.56 -6.88
C ILE A 108 -10.22 5.60 -8.26
N VAL A 109 -11.49 5.97 -8.33
CA VAL A 109 -12.27 5.98 -9.59
C VAL A 109 -12.87 7.35 -9.90
N ALA A 110 -12.40 8.42 -9.25
CA ALA A 110 -13.01 9.76 -9.29
C ALA A 110 -13.21 10.33 -10.71
N ARG A 111 -12.21 10.19 -11.56
CA ARG A 111 -12.22 10.65 -12.94
C ARG A 111 -12.44 9.54 -13.95
N SER A 112 -11.85 8.37 -13.65
CA SER A 112 -11.88 7.22 -14.55
C SER A 112 -13.27 6.59 -14.64
N GLN A 113 -14.04 6.58 -13.55
CA GLN A 113 -15.39 5.99 -13.46
C GLN A 113 -16.26 6.72 -12.42
N PRO A 114 -16.59 8.00 -12.59
CA PRO A 114 -17.25 8.82 -11.58
C PRO A 114 -18.64 8.32 -11.17
N ALA A 115 -19.33 7.59 -12.06
CA ALA A 115 -20.68 7.08 -11.80
C ALA A 115 -20.75 6.00 -10.70
N ILE A 116 -19.63 5.33 -10.38
CA ILE A 116 -19.57 4.29 -9.35
C ILE A 116 -18.78 4.73 -8.11
N ALA A 117 -18.31 5.96 -8.07
CA ALA A 117 -17.37 6.45 -7.07
C ALA A 117 -17.95 6.43 -5.65
N GLY A 118 -17.45 5.55 -4.81
CA GLY A 118 -17.90 5.37 -3.41
C GLY A 118 -19.26 4.68 -3.27
N ILE A 119 -19.79 4.07 -4.33
CA ILE A 119 -21.13 3.48 -4.36
C ILE A 119 -21.02 1.96 -4.45
N TYR A 120 -21.75 1.24 -3.58
CA TYR A 120 -21.81 -0.22 -3.62
C TYR A 120 -22.46 -0.72 -4.90
N SER A 121 -21.97 -1.86 -5.38
CA SER A 121 -22.54 -2.51 -6.57
C SER A 121 -23.98 -2.96 -6.34
N PRO A 122 -24.93 -2.52 -7.17
CA PRO A 122 -26.30 -3.02 -7.09
C PRO A 122 -26.46 -4.39 -7.74
N HIS A 123 -25.41 -4.94 -8.35
CA HIS A 123 -25.45 -6.19 -9.10
C HIS A 123 -24.48 -7.23 -8.52
N PRO A 124 -24.82 -8.54 -8.63
CA PRO A 124 -23.89 -9.61 -8.27
C PRO A 124 -22.57 -9.50 -9.02
N ARG A 125 -21.45 -9.76 -8.30
CA ARG A 125 -20.11 -9.68 -8.86
C ARG A 125 -19.57 -11.08 -9.15
N ARG A 126 -18.75 -11.16 -10.19
CA ARG A 126 -17.98 -12.34 -10.57
C ARG A 126 -16.65 -11.91 -11.16
N ILE A 127 -15.60 -12.66 -10.87
CA ILE A 127 -14.30 -12.49 -11.53
C ILE A 127 -14.22 -13.52 -12.65
N ALA A 128 -13.93 -13.06 -13.87
CA ALA A 128 -13.78 -13.95 -15.01
C ALA A 128 -12.63 -14.93 -14.76
N GLY A 129 -12.91 -16.22 -14.95
CA GLY A 129 -11.93 -17.29 -14.74
C GLY A 129 -11.76 -17.74 -13.28
N SER A 130 -12.49 -17.15 -12.30
CA SER A 130 -12.48 -17.59 -10.91
C SER A 130 -13.83 -18.20 -10.49
N PRO A 131 -13.83 -19.31 -9.73
CA PRO A 131 -15.04 -19.91 -9.16
C PRO A 131 -15.56 -19.18 -7.92
N VAL A 132 -14.88 -18.16 -7.43
CA VAL A 132 -15.26 -17.41 -6.23
C VAL A 132 -16.62 -16.74 -6.42
N ILE A 133 -17.48 -16.90 -5.40
CA ILE A 133 -18.82 -16.32 -5.34
C ILE A 133 -18.81 -15.24 -4.26
N PHE A 134 -19.07 -13.99 -4.67
CA PHE A 134 -19.20 -12.88 -3.74
C PHE A 134 -20.61 -12.79 -3.14
N PRO A 135 -20.78 -12.08 -2.01
CA PRO A 135 -22.06 -11.89 -1.36
C PRO A 135 -23.13 -11.28 -2.28
N ASN A 136 -24.38 -11.58 -1.96
CA ASN A 136 -25.53 -10.95 -2.62
C ASN A 136 -25.49 -9.43 -2.38
N PRO A 137 -25.70 -8.58 -3.40
CA PRO A 137 -25.71 -7.12 -3.28
C PRO A 137 -26.58 -6.58 -2.14
N LEU A 138 -27.71 -7.21 -1.86
CA LEU A 138 -28.59 -6.81 -0.76
C LEU A 138 -27.98 -6.96 0.64
N LYS A 139 -26.93 -7.79 0.77
CA LYS A 139 -26.20 -7.99 2.03
C LYS A 139 -24.99 -7.06 2.18
N ILE A 140 -24.56 -6.42 1.10
CA ILE A 140 -23.34 -5.60 1.11
C ILE A 140 -23.40 -4.48 2.17
N PRO A 141 -24.50 -3.70 2.30
CA PRO A 141 -24.55 -2.64 3.32
C PRO A 141 -24.33 -3.18 4.74
N GLN A 142 -24.99 -4.26 5.11
CA GLN A 142 -24.80 -4.88 6.43
C GLN A 142 -23.35 -5.39 6.62
N LEU A 143 -22.80 -6.08 5.64
CA LEU A 143 -21.43 -6.58 5.71
C LEU A 143 -20.40 -5.46 5.81
N MET A 144 -20.65 -4.33 5.16
CA MET A 144 -19.77 -3.16 5.24
C MET A 144 -19.89 -2.43 6.58
N GLU A 145 -21.09 -2.36 7.17
CA GLU A 145 -21.28 -1.86 8.54
C GLU A 145 -20.51 -2.72 9.55
N GLU A 146 -20.67 -4.06 9.47
CA GLU A 146 -19.93 -5.00 10.33
C GLU A 146 -18.41 -4.90 10.13
N PHE A 147 -17.96 -4.75 8.88
CA PHE A 147 -16.56 -4.54 8.56
C PHE A 147 -16.05 -3.20 9.11
N GLY A 148 -16.82 -2.13 8.98
CA GLY A 148 -16.50 -0.81 9.53
C GLY A 148 -16.36 -0.82 11.04
N ALA A 149 -17.27 -1.51 11.74
CA ALA A 149 -17.21 -1.71 13.18
C ALA A 149 -15.94 -2.48 13.60
N TRP A 150 -15.60 -3.55 12.89
CA TRP A 150 -14.35 -4.27 13.11
C TRP A 150 -13.12 -3.38 12.85
N LEU A 151 -13.11 -2.65 11.72
CA LEU A 151 -11.99 -1.82 11.29
C LEU A 151 -11.68 -0.71 12.30
N SER A 152 -12.72 -0.16 12.95
CA SER A 152 -12.56 0.91 13.95
C SER A 152 -11.78 0.47 15.20
N SER A 153 -11.76 -0.83 15.49
CA SER A 153 -11.06 -1.44 16.63
C SER A 153 -9.84 -2.27 16.20
N ALA A 154 -9.62 -2.44 14.90
CA ALA A 154 -8.53 -3.25 14.38
C ALA A 154 -7.16 -2.63 14.70
N SER A 155 -6.20 -3.47 15.07
CA SER A 155 -4.83 -3.02 15.31
C SER A 155 -4.12 -2.66 14.01
N SER A 156 -3.31 -1.59 14.04
CA SER A 156 -2.46 -1.18 12.91
C SER A 156 -1.15 -2.00 12.88
N THR A 157 -1.26 -3.32 13.00
CA THR A 157 -0.17 -4.30 12.85
C THR A 157 -0.21 -4.92 11.45
N PRO A 158 0.85 -5.59 10.98
CA PRO A 158 0.81 -6.34 9.74
C PRO A 158 -0.34 -7.34 9.68
N GLU A 159 -0.60 -8.08 10.77
CA GLU A 159 -1.69 -9.05 10.86
C GLU A 159 -3.06 -8.37 10.71
N GLY A 160 -3.28 -7.24 11.40
CA GLY A 160 -4.53 -6.48 11.29
C GLY A 160 -4.73 -5.91 9.88
N ALA A 161 -3.66 -5.41 9.27
CA ALA A 161 -3.70 -4.89 7.90
C ALA A 161 -4.00 -6.00 6.86
N PHE A 162 -3.39 -7.17 7.01
CA PHE A 162 -3.62 -8.33 6.13
C PHE A 162 -5.01 -8.93 6.34
N GLU A 163 -5.50 -8.95 7.57
CA GLU A 163 -6.87 -9.36 7.87
C GLU A 163 -7.90 -8.39 7.26
N GLY A 164 -7.68 -7.08 7.37
CA GLY A 164 -8.53 -6.06 6.73
C GLY A 164 -8.59 -6.22 5.22
N HIS A 165 -7.43 -6.50 4.61
CA HIS A 165 -7.35 -6.81 3.19
C HIS A 165 -8.22 -8.02 2.81
N LEU A 166 -8.07 -9.15 3.54
CA LEU A 166 -8.82 -10.38 3.27
C LEU A 166 -10.33 -10.20 3.43
N ARG A 167 -10.76 -9.57 4.53
CA ARG A 167 -12.18 -9.33 4.81
C ARG A 167 -12.84 -8.47 3.74
N LEU A 168 -12.22 -7.36 3.36
CA LEU A 168 -12.76 -6.47 2.34
C LEU A 168 -12.74 -7.13 0.95
N THR A 169 -11.72 -7.95 0.65
CA THR A 169 -11.68 -8.75 -0.58
C THR A 169 -12.84 -9.72 -0.64
N ALA A 170 -13.20 -10.37 0.47
CA ALA A 170 -14.31 -11.32 0.53
C ALA A 170 -15.68 -10.64 0.38
N ILE A 171 -15.85 -9.42 0.87
CA ILE A 171 -17.08 -8.63 0.69
C ILE A 171 -17.23 -8.17 -0.76
N HIS A 172 -16.14 -7.66 -1.37
CA HIS A 172 -16.07 -7.18 -2.76
C HIS A 172 -17.19 -6.18 -3.12
N PRO A 173 -17.30 -5.07 -2.37
CA PRO A 173 -18.54 -4.29 -2.34
C PRO A 173 -18.79 -3.44 -3.59
N PHE A 174 -17.77 -3.14 -4.40
CA PHE A 174 -17.89 -2.16 -5.49
C PHE A 174 -18.01 -2.81 -6.87
N THR A 175 -18.46 -2.02 -7.85
CA THR A 175 -18.59 -2.48 -9.25
C THR A 175 -17.23 -2.74 -9.89
N ASP A 176 -16.25 -1.88 -9.63
CA ASP A 176 -14.84 -1.96 -10.06
C ASP A 176 -13.98 -1.35 -8.94
N GLY A 177 -12.64 -1.40 -9.03
CA GLY A 177 -11.73 -0.76 -8.08
C GLY A 177 -11.57 -1.47 -6.74
N ASN A 178 -12.22 -2.63 -6.51
CA ASN A 178 -12.09 -3.38 -5.26
C ASN A 178 -10.63 -3.71 -4.92
N GLY A 179 -9.87 -4.27 -5.86
CA GLY A 179 -8.47 -4.62 -5.65
C GLY A 179 -7.61 -3.42 -5.25
N ARG A 180 -7.76 -2.30 -5.93
CA ARG A 180 -7.05 -1.04 -5.61
C ARG A 180 -7.43 -0.52 -4.23
N THR A 181 -8.72 -0.56 -3.87
CA THR A 181 -9.23 -0.13 -2.55
C THR A 181 -8.67 -0.97 -1.42
N VAL A 182 -8.67 -2.30 -1.53
CA VAL A 182 -8.17 -3.18 -0.46
C VAL A 182 -6.67 -3.02 -0.26
N ARG A 183 -5.88 -2.84 -1.33
CA ARG A 183 -4.44 -2.60 -1.22
C ARG A 183 -4.12 -1.25 -0.57
N LEU A 184 -4.89 -0.20 -0.86
CA LEU A 184 -4.73 1.09 -0.18
C LEU A 184 -5.16 1.05 1.29
N LEU A 185 -6.27 0.38 1.63
CA LEU A 185 -6.69 0.20 3.02
C LEU A 185 -5.62 -0.54 3.83
N MET A 186 -5.08 -1.63 3.30
CA MET A 186 -3.99 -2.36 3.93
C MET A 186 -2.79 -1.45 4.19
N ASN A 187 -2.39 -0.66 3.19
CA ASN A 187 -1.26 0.25 3.30
C ASN A 187 -1.53 1.40 4.27
N LEU A 188 -2.75 1.90 4.36
CA LEU A 188 -3.18 2.86 5.38
C LEU A 188 -2.92 2.31 6.79
N MET A 189 -3.34 1.07 7.05
CA MET A 189 -3.15 0.43 8.35
C MET A 189 -1.66 0.19 8.64
N LEU A 190 -0.88 -0.26 7.65
CA LEU A 190 0.57 -0.44 7.80
C LEU A 190 1.29 0.86 8.13
N ILE A 191 1.00 1.94 7.41
CA ILE A 191 1.62 3.26 7.64
C ILE A 191 1.25 3.79 9.03
N ARG A 192 0.01 3.64 9.48
CA ARG A 192 -0.40 3.97 10.86
C ARG A 192 0.38 3.19 11.91
N GLY A 193 0.69 1.93 11.65
CA GLY A 193 1.54 1.08 12.50
C GLY A 193 3.03 1.43 12.40
N GLY A 194 3.38 2.44 11.59
CA GLY A 194 4.76 2.85 11.36
C GLY A 194 5.55 1.91 10.45
N TYR A 195 4.88 1.06 9.68
CA TYR A 195 5.50 0.25 8.64
C TYR A 195 5.57 0.99 7.30
N PRO A 196 6.51 0.66 6.42
CA PRO A 196 6.46 1.14 5.04
C PRO A 196 5.28 0.51 4.30
N PRO A 197 4.77 1.15 3.24
CA PRO A 197 3.73 0.57 2.40
C PRO A 197 4.28 -0.59 1.57
N ILE A 198 3.44 -1.58 1.30
CA ILE A 198 3.76 -2.73 0.45
C ILE A 198 3.21 -2.51 -0.96
N ALA A 199 4.06 -2.65 -1.96
CA ALA A 199 3.67 -2.79 -3.36
C ALA A 199 3.58 -4.28 -3.72
N VAL A 200 2.43 -4.73 -4.22
CA VAL A 200 2.31 -6.03 -4.90
C VAL A 200 2.73 -5.80 -6.35
N ARG A 201 3.83 -6.40 -6.77
CA ARG A 201 4.43 -6.15 -8.08
C ARG A 201 3.70 -6.92 -9.20
N PRO A 202 3.73 -6.44 -10.45
CA PRO A 202 3.09 -7.13 -11.58
C PRO A 202 3.57 -8.58 -11.77
N GLU A 203 4.84 -8.86 -11.53
CA GLU A 203 5.42 -10.21 -11.60
C GLU A 203 4.84 -11.16 -10.54
N ASP A 204 4.40 -10.63 -9.40
CA ASP A 204 3.80 -11.38 -8.31
C ASP A 204 2.29 -11.58 -8.47
N ARG A 205 1.68 -10.95 -9.50
CA ARG A 205 0.22 -10.91 -9.70
C ARG A 205 -0.42 -12.29 -9.62
N LYS A 206 0.17 -13.28 -10.29
CA LYS A 206 -0.39 -14.64 -10.29
C LYS A 206 -0.38 -15.26 -8.90
N THR A 207 0.76 -15.21 -8.21
CA THR A 207 0.90 -15.76 -6.86
C THR A 207 -0.05 -15.10 -5.87
N TYR A 208 -0.19 -13.78 -5.96
CA TYR A 208 -1.10 -13.00 -5.13
C TYR A 208 -2.57 -13.37 -5.36
N LEU A 209 -3.02 -13.44 -6.62
CA LEU A 209 -4.41 -13.79 -6.96
C LEU A 209 -4.73 -15.24 -6.63
N ASP A 210 -3.84 -16.20 -6.91
CA ASP A 210 -4.00 -17.61 -6.55
C ASP A 210 -4.13 -17.79 -5.03
N ALA A 211 -3.34 -17.02 -4.24
CA ALA A 211 -3.41 -17.06 -2.79
C ALA A 211 -4.74 -16.52 -2.23
N LEU A 212 -5.29 -15.45 -2.83
CA LEU A 212 -6.61 -14.91 -2.49
C LEU A 212 -7.74 -15.86 -2.86
N GLU A 213 -7.69 -16.44 -4.07
CA GLU A 213 -8.67 -17.42 -4.53
C GLU A 213 -8.68 -18.65 -3.63
N ARG A 214 -7.50 -19.19 -3.28
CA ARG A 214 -7.38 -20.31 -2.36
C ARG A 214 -7.99 -19.99 -1.00
N GLY A 215 -7.68 -18.83 -0.44
CA GLY A 215 -8.27 -18.38 0.83
C GLY A 215 -9.78 -18.29 0.77
N SER A 216 -10.34 -17.77 -0.32
CA SER A 216 -11.78 -17.63 -0.51
C SER A 216 -12.51 -18.97 -0.68
N LEU A 217 -11.84 -19.98 -1.24
CA LEU A 217 -12.47 -21.28 -1.54
C LEU A 217 -12.28 -22.33 -0.45
N THR A 218 -11.19 -22.25 0.32
CA THR A 218 -10.78 -23.32 1.22
C THR A 218 -10.50 -22.86 2.64
N ASP A 219 -10.67 -21.57 2.97
CA ASP A 219 -10.26 -20.95 4.23
C ASP A 219 -8.76 -21.08 4.54
N ASP A 220 -7.94 -21.53 3.58
CA ASP A 220 -6.50 -21.61 3.76
C ASP A 220 -5.83 -20.25 3.46
N LEU A 221 -5.73 -19.41 4.47
CA LEU A 221 -5.13 -18.07 4.41
C LEU A 221 -3.60 -18.06 4.48
N ARG A 222 -2.95 -19.23 4.72
CA ARG A 222 -1.49 -19.32 4.90
C ARG A 222 -0.70 -18.83 3.68
N PRO A 223 -1.05 -19.17 2.42
CA PRO A 223 -0.32 -18.69 1.26
C PRO A 223 -0.34 -17.16 1.14
N PHE A 224 -1.52 -16.54 1.35
CA PHE A 224 -1.63 -15.09 1.32
C PHE A 224 -0.81 -14.44 2.45
N ARG A 225 -0.93 -14.93 3.68
CA ARG A 225 -0.18 -14.40 4.82
C ARG A 225 1.34 -14.53 4.62
N SER A 226 1.83 -15.68 4.16
CA SER A 226 3.26 -15.86 3.84
C SER A 226 3.71 -14.84 2.79
N PHE A 227 2.98 -14.74 1.67
CA PHE A 227 3.29 -13.82 0.60
C PHE A 227 3.37 -12.36 1.09
N MET A 228 2.38 -11.91 1.86
CA MET A 228 2.36 -10.53 2.35
C MET A 228 3.48 -10.24 3.36
N HIS A 229 3.83 -11.20 4.23
CA HIS A 229 4.98 -11.05 5.13
C HIS A 229 6.30 -11.03 4.35
N GLU A 230 6.47 -11.86 3.33
CA GLU A 230 7.66 -11.83 2.45
C GLU A 230 7.80 -10.47 1.78
N ARG A 231 6.72 -9.93 1.21
CA ARG A 231 6.71 -8.59 0.62
C ARG A 231 7.04 -7.50 1.65
N LEU A 232 6.46 -7.54 2.86
CA LEU A 232 6.77 -6.59 3.92
C LEU A 232 8.23 -6.67 4.35
N GLY A 233 8.75 -7.88 4.52
CA GLY A 233 10.16 -8.11 4.87
C GLY A 233 11.13 -7.57 3.82
N ALA A 234 10.82 -7.78 2.53
CA ALA A 234 11.58 -7.23 1.41
C ALA A 234 11.53 -5.70 1.38
N THR A 235 10.33 -5.12 1.49
CA THR A 235 10.13 -3.66 1.51
C THR A 235 10.86 -3.01 2.68
N LEU A 236 10.84 -3.61 3.89
CA LEU A 236 11.60 -3.11 5.03
C LEU A 236 13.11 -3.13 4.76
N THR A 237 13.63 -4.14 4.07
CA THR A 237 15.04 -4.19 3.68
C THR A 237 15.38 -3.06 2.71
N GLU A 238 14.59 -2.91 1.65
CA GLU A 238 14.76 -1.84 0.65
C GLU A 238 14.70 -0.44 1.32
N TYR A 239 13.73 -0.26 2.23
CA TYR A 239 13.54 1.01 2.95
C TYR A 239 14.73 1.36 3.85
N LEU A 240 15.23 0.38 4.61
CA LEU A 240 16.40 0.55 5.47
C LEU A 240 17.67 0.84 4.66
N SER A 241 17.87 0.17 3.52
CA SER A 241 19.01 0.43 2.64
C SER A 241 18.98 1.85 2.08
N ALA A 242 17.84 2.29 1.56
CA ALA A 242 17.67 3.65 1.05
C ALA A 242 17.91 4.73 2.12
N LEU A 243 17.50 4.48 3.37
CA LEU A 243 17.78 5.39 4.48
C LEU A 243 19.26 5.43 4.85
N GLN A 244 19.98 4.32 4.80
CA GLN A 244 21.42 4.27 5.06
C GLN A 244 22.22 5.03 4.01
N GLU A 245 21.82 4.95 2.74
CA GLU A 245 22.43 5.70 1.64
C GLU A 245 22.20 7.21 1.76
N ALA A 246 21.02 7.61 2.31
CA ALA A 246 20.67 9.01 2.52
C ALA A 246 21.30 9.65 3.78
N LEU A 247 21.89 8.83 4.68
CA LEU A 247 22.60 9.34 5.85
C LEU A 247 23.98 9.88 5.43
N PRO A 248 24.41 11.05 5.96
CA PRO A 248 25.76 11.53 5.70
C PRO A 248 26.77 10.49 6.20
N GLN A 249 27.63 10.04 5.32
CA GLN A 249 28.75 9.16 5.67
C GLN A 249 29.59 9.85 6.75
N PRO A 250 29.98 9.15 7.82
CA PRO A 250 30.91 9.73 8.77
C PRO A 250 32.19 10.17 8.02
N ASP A 251 32.53 11.42 8.19
CA ASP A 251 33.66 12.07 7.51
C ASP A 251 34.95 11.27 7.78
N SER A 252 35.26 10.31 6.91
CA SER A 252 36.51 9.50 6.99
C SER A 252 37.77 10.34 6.77
N ASN A 253 37.62 11.65 6.57
CA ASN A 253 38.71 12.62 6.30
C ASN A 253 38.94 13.63 7.40
N ARG A 254 38.39 13.45 8.61
CA ARG A 254 38.90 14.26 9.75
C ARG A 254 40.29 13.78 10.11
N ARG A 255 41.31 14.33 9.41
CA ARG A 255 42.68 14.35 9.91
C ARG A 255 42.65 15.10 11.23
N PRO A 256 43.26 14.57 12.32
CA PRO A 256 43.43 15.33 13.55
C PRO A 256 44.19 16.61 13.24
N ASN A 257 43.64 17.72 13.66
CA ASN A 257 44.26 19.03 13.49
C ASN A 257 45.58 19.08 14.29
N PRO A 258 46.76 19.13 13.66
CA PRO A 258 48.03 19.16 14.39
C PRO A 258 48.38 20.60 14.73
N LYS A 259 47.79 21.18 15.77
CA LYS A 259 48.32 22.40 16.45
C LYS A 259 47.43 22.82 17.63
N GLU A 260 47.61 22.19 18.77
CA GLU A 260 47.51 22.93 20.03
C GLU A 260 48.93 23.17 20.54
N PRO A 261 49.36 24.43 20.78
CA PRO A 261 50.66 24.72 21.39
C PRO A 261 50.58 24.37 22.88
N THR A 262 51.51 23.55 23.33
CA THR A 262 51.80 23.27 24.74
C THR A 262 52.00 24.55 25.52
N PRO A 263 51.37 24.76 26.68
CA PRO A 263 51.71 25.87 27.57
C PRO A 263 53.11 25.62 28.14
N ARG A 264 54.02 26.59 27.91
CA ARG A 264 55.33 26.63 28.57
C ARG A 264 55.09 27.01 30.03
N GLY A 265 55.61 26.20 30.92
CA GLY A 265 55.69 26.38 32.36
C GLY A 265 56.52 27.57 32.86
#